data_12c077f4f2e09fb06bf5242e4d4af33d
#
_entry.id   12c077f4f2e09fb06bf5242e4d4af33d
#
_cell.length_a   1.000
_cell.length_b   1.000
_cell.length_c   1.000
_cell.angle_alpha   90.00
_cell.angle_beta   90.00
_cell.angle_gamma   90.00
#
_symmetry.space_group_name_H-M   'P 1'
#
loop_
_entity.id
_entity.type
_entity.pdbx_description
1 polymer ?
#
loop_
_entity_poly.entity_id
_entity_poly.type
_entity_poly.pdbx_seq_one_letter_code
_entity_poly.pdbx_strand_id
1 'polypeptide(L)' 'MRLEIEQEEDGRWIAEAPALPGVMAYGASRSEAVAKVETFALRVLAERLEHGERAPDPDLLFSAA' A
#
# COMPACT_ATOMS: atom_id res chain seq x y z
N MET A 1 -0.54 -0.34 8.82
CA MET A 1 -0.09 0.68 7.84
C MET A 1 -1.26 1.58 7.48
N ARG A 2 -1.04 2.87 7.53
CA ARG A 2 -2.07 3.81 7.11
C ARG A 2 -2.12 3.87 5.58
N LEU A 3 -3.33 3.79 5.03
CA LEU A 3 -3.56 3.96 3.60
C LEU A 3 -4.37 5.23 3.38
N GLU A 4 -4.10 5.90 2.29
CA GLU A 4 -4.93 7.00 1.81
C GLU A 4 -5.70 6.50 0.61
N ILE A 5 -7.02 6.62 0.66
CA ILE A 5 -7.93 6.06 -0.34
C ILE A 5 -8.84 7.16 -0.85
N GLU A 6 -8.95 7.28 -2.16
CA GLU A 6 -9.70 8.34 -2.79
C GLU A 6 -10.36 7.82 -4.06
N GLN A 7 -11.53 8.34 -4.38
CA GLN A 7 -12.17 8.04 -5.64
C GLN A 7 -11.85 9.13 -6.65
N GLU A 8 -11.42 8.72 -7.83
CA GLU A 8 -11.15 9.63 -8.93
C GLU A 8 -12.45 10.07 -9.62
N GLU A 9 -12.38 11.16 -10.38
CA GLU A 9 -13.54 11.68 -11.09
C GLU A 9 -14.14 10.69 -12.09
N ASP A 10 -13.32 9.82 -12.66
CA ASP A 10 -13.78 8.80 -13.61
C ASP A 10 -14.35 7.55 -12.92
N GLY A 11 -14.46 7.56 -11.61
CA GLY A 11 -15.04 6.46 -10.83
C GLY A 11 -14.02 5.44 -10.35
N ARG A 12 -12.78 5.47 -10.84
CA ARG A 12 -11.75 4.58 -10.32
C ARG A 12 -11.36 4.98 -8.90
N TRP A 13 -10.84 4.01 -8.17
CA TRP A 13 -10.32 4.25 -6.83
C TRP A 13 -8.81 4.16 -6.85
N ILE A 14 -8.18 5.02 -6.07
CA ILE A 14 -6.74 4.96 -5.85
C ILE A 14 -6.47 4.74 -4.37
N ALA A 15 -5.52 3.87 -4.06
CA ALA A 15 -5.04 3.66 -2.72
C ALA A 15 -3.53 3.88 -2.72
N GLU A 16 -3.03 4.56 -1.69
CA GLU A 16 -1.63 4.90 -1.55
C GLU A 16 -1.15 4.52 -0.16
N ALA A 17 0.09 4.06 -0.07
CA ALA A 17 0.77 3.78 1.19
C ALA A 17 1.83 4.87 1.42
N PRO A 18 1.50 5.96 2.14
CA PRO A 18 2.44 7.08 2.31
C PRO A 18 3.77 6.71 2.95
N ALA A 19 3.78 5.66 3.79
CA ALA A 19 5.01 5.18 4.42
C ALA A 19 6.00 4.58 3.41
N LEU A 20 5.52 4.25 2.22
CA LEU A 20 6.33 3.66 1.15
C LEU A 20 6.16 4.49 -0.11
N PRO A 21 7.02 5.51 -0.31
CA PRO A 21 6.91 6.40 -1.46
C PRO A 21 6.83 5.65 -2.80
N GLY A 22 5.85 6.03 -3.63
CA GLY A 22 5.63 5.39 -4.91
C GLY A 22 4.74 4.16 -4.88
N VAL A 23 4.36 3.68 -3.70
CA VAL A 23 3.49 2.51 -3.58
C VAL A 23 2.04 2.97 -3.61
N MET A 24 1.41 2.79 -4.76
CA MET A 24 0.02 3.14 -4.99
C MET A 24 -0.60 2.16 -5.98
N ALA A 25 -1.91 2.04 -5.97
CA ALA A 25 -2.62 1.16 -6.90
C ALA A 25 -4.02 1.70 -7.18
N TYR A 26 -4.50 1.42 -8.38
CA TYR A 26 -5.87 1.74 -8.78
C TYR A 26 -6.74 0.49 -8.74
N GLY A 27 -8.04 0.70 -8.58
CA GLY A 27 -9.01 -0.38 -8.66
C GLY A 27 -10.34 0.13 -9.12
N ALA A 28 -11.18 -0.77 -9.61
CA ALA A 28 -12.56 -0.44 -10.01
C ALA A 28 -13.46 -0.24 -8.78
N SER A 29 -13.02 -0.74 -7.63
CA SER A 29 -13.70 -0.56 -6.36
C SER A 29 -12.69 -0.19 -5.28
N ARG A 30 -13.19 0.32 -4.16
CA ARG A 30 -12.35 0.64 -3.01
C ARG A 30 -11.61 -0.61 -2.52
N SER A 31 -12.31 -1.71 -2.37
CA SER A 31 -11.71 -2.96 -1.88
C SER A 31 -10.64 -3.50 -2.84
N GLU A 32 -10.84 -3.36 -4.14
CA GLU A 32 -9.84 -3.77 -5.12
C GLU A 32 -8.58 -2.93 -5.02
N ALA A 33 -8.71 -1.61 -4.93
CA ALA A 33 -7.56 -0.71 -4.79
C ALA A 33 -6.79 -1.00 -3.51
N VAL A 34 -7.49 -1.24 -2.41
CA VAL A 34 -6.87 -1.57 -1.12
C VAL A 34 -6.11 -2.90 -1.22
N ALA A 35 -6.72 -3.93 -1.78
CA ALA A 35 -6.07 -5.23 -1.92
C ALA A 35 -4.80 -5.14 -2.77
N LYS A 36 -4.87 -4.39 -3.86
CA LYS A 36 -3.72 -4.21 -4.75
C LYS A 36 -2.59 -3.45 -4.09
N VAL A 37 -2.90 -2.36 -3.37
CA VAL A 37 -1.84 -1.58 -2.72
C VAL A 37 -1.20 -2.36 -1.58
N GLU A 38 -1.98 -3.15 -0.84
CA GLU A 38 -1.43 -4.00 0.21
C GLU A 38 -0.48 -5.05 -0.36
N THR A 39 -0.86 -5.69 -1.45
CA THR A 39 -0.02 -6.66 -2.13
C THR A 39 1.28 -6.01 -2.61
N PHE A 40 1.17 -4.84 -3.21
CA PHE A 40 2.33 -4.10 -3.68
C PHE A 40 3.25 -3.72 -2.52
N ALA A 41 2.68 -3.21 -1.43
CA ALA A 41 3.45 -2.84 -0.25
C ALA A 41 4.21 -4.03 0.33
N LEU A 42 3.56 -5.19 0.43
CA LEU A 42 4.20 -6.41 0.93
C LEU A 42 5.36 -6.86 0.05
N ARG A 43 5.20 -6.77 -1.26
CA ARG A 43 6.29 -7.10 -2.18
C ARG A 43 7.48 -6.18 -2.03
N VAL A 44 7.23 -4.89 -1.89
CA VAL A 44 8.30 -3.90 -1.70
C VAL A 44 9.03 -4.15 -0.40
N LEU A 45 8.30 -4.42 0.68
CA LEU A 45 8.90 -4.71 1.97
C LEU A 45 9.72 -6.00 1.95
N ALA A 46 9.18 -7.05 1.33
CA ALA A 46 9.88 -8.33 1.21
C ALA A 46 11.19 -8.13 0.45
N GLU A 47 11.16 -7.37 -0.65
CA GLU A 47 12.33 -7.10 -1.45
C GLU A 47 13.39 -6.31 -0.67
N ARG A 48 12.96 -5.30 0.09
CA ARG A 48 13.87 -4.53 0.93
C ARG A 48 14.56 -5.39 1.99
N LEU A 49 13.80 -6.27 2.61
CA LEU A 49 14.35 -7.19 3.61
C LEU A 49 15.35 -8.16 2.98
N GLU A 50 15.06 -8.67 1.80
CA GLU A 50 15.96 -9.56 1.07
C GLU A 50 17.28 -8.88 0.72
N HIS A 51 17.24 -7.59 0.44
CA HIS A 51 18.44 -6.82 0.10
C HIS A 51 19.12 -6.21 1.32
N GLY A 52 18.66 -6.54 2.53
CA GLY A 52 19.23 -6.03 3.77
C GLY A 52 18.91 -4.57 4.04
N GLU A 53 17.98 -3.99 3.34
CA GLU A 53 17.56 -2.62 3.57
C GLU A 53 16.67 -2.51 4.81
N ARG A 54 16.75 -1.37 5.48
CA ARG A 54 15.92 -1.10 6.64
C ARG A 54 14.48 -0.83 6.18
N ALA A 55 13.55 -1.68 6.61
CA ALA A 55 12.14 -1.51 6.35
C ALA A 55 11.45 -0.78 7.50
N PRO A 56 10.30 -0.14 7.26
CA PRO A 56 9.45 0.35 8.34
C PRO A 56 9.07 -0.79 9.29
N ASP A 57 8.81 -0.45 10.56
CA ASP A 57 8.45 -1.44 11.56
C ASP A 57 7.22 -2.26 11.11
N PRO A 58 7.36 -3.59 10.98
CA PRO A 58 6.23 -4.43 10.57
C PRO A 58 5.01 -4.29 11.47
N ASP A 59 5.20 -4.07 12.76
CA ASP A 59 4.09 -3.91 13.70
C ASP A 59 3.25 -2.67 13.36
N LEU A 60 3.89 -1.62 12.89
CA LEU A 60 3.18 -0.42 12.43
C LEU A 60 2.47 -0.66 11.12
N LEU A 61 3.05 -1.48 10.24
CA LEU A 61 2.49 -1.78 8.94
C LEU A 61 1.24 -2.64 9.04
N PHE A 62 1.23 -3.58 9.96
CA PHE A 62 0.16 -4.55 10.10
C PHE A 62 -0.75 -4.28 11.30
N SER A 63 -0.57 -3.17 11.99
CA SER A 63 -1.51 -2.79 13.04
C SER A 63 -2.89 -2.60 12.42
N ALA A 64 -3.89 -3.18 13.05
CA ALA A 64 -5.26 -3.01 12.60
C ALA A 64 -5.67 -1.57 12.81
N ALA A 65 -5.93 -0.92 11.73
CA ALA A 65 -6.39 0.45 11.76
C ALA A 65 -7.91 0.47 11.69
#